data_5bba72835aada7a855e9a983b9fe4641
#
_entry.id   5bba72835aada7a855e9a983b9fe4641
#
_cell.length_a   1.000
_cell.length_b   1.000
_cell.length_c   1.000
_cell.angle_alpha   90.00
_cell.angle_beta   90.00
_cell.angle_gamma   90.00
#
_symmetry.space_group_name_H-M   'P 1'
#
loop_
_entity.id
_entity.type
_entity.pdbx_description
1 polymer ?
#
loop_
_entity_poly.entity_id
_entity_poly.type
_entity_poly.pdbx_seq_one_letter_code
_entity_poly.pdbx_strand_id
1 'polypeptide(L)'
;MAKIYAYQIATDEFTSYKARDQHYAPGDERITELCTIGGTTYISVPDSVTLPDQPVQVVLTEVVLTDELRSQIKAASPHVSLINSRIVEMIRLRYNIEDEIKMLRLAPSDESTAYNAYAEECRAWGRGEKAKFGL
;
A
#
# COMPACT_ATOMS: atom_id res chain seq x y z
N MET A 1 -0.79 13.53 -4.52
CA MET A 1 -1.18 12.13 -4.69
C MET A 1 -0.12 11.41 -5.52
N ALA A 2 0.21 10.18 -5.21
CA ALA A 2 1.25 9.46 -5.93
C ALA A 2 0.77 8.97 -7.29
N LYS A 3 1.69 8.87 -8.24
CA LYS A 3 1.45 8.23 -9.55
C LYS A 3 2.02 6.84 -9.54
N ILE A 4 1.41 5.95 -10.30
CA ILE A 4 1.87 4.57 -10.46
C ILE A 4 2.57 4.46 -11.81
N TYR A 5 3.76 3.89 -11.80
CA TYR A 5 4.52 3.54 -12.99
C TYR A 5 4.75 2.04 -13.04
N ALA A 6 4.89 1.51 -14.23
CA ALA A 6 5.17 0.11 -14.45
C ALA A 6 6.40 -0.06 -15.34
N TYR A 7 7.14 -1.14 -15.12
CA TYR A 7 8.21 -1.57 -16.01
C TYR A 7 8.27 -3.08 -16.06
N GLN A 8 8.76 -3.60 -17.19
CA GLN A 8 8.98 -5.03 -17.34
C GLN A 8 10.29 -5.43 -16.67
N ILE A 9 10.29 -6.58 -16.02
CA ILE A 9 11.51 -7.14 -15.45
C ILE A 9 12.46 -7.46 -16.61
N ALA A 10 13.66 -6.91 -16.53
CA ALA A 10 14.73 -7.22 -17.45
C ALA A 10 15.87 -7.88 -16.68
N THR A 11 16.36 -9.01 -17.20
CA THR A 11 17.48 -9.73 -16.60
C THR A 11 18.48 -10.06 -17.69
N ASP A 12 19.77 -9.98 -17.38
CA ASP A 12 20.80 -10.63 -18.13
C ASP A 12 21.29 -11.89 -17.40
N GLU A 13 22.38 -12.48 -17.86
CA GLU A 13 22.89 -13.74 -17.32
C GLU A 13 23.15 -13.72 -15.81
N PHE A 14 23.48 -12.55 -15.23
CA PHE A 14 23.86 -12.42 -13.82
C PHE A 14 23.14 -11.31 -13.05
N THR A 15 22.38 -10.46 -13.73
CA THR A 15 21.85 -9.22 -13.15
C THR A 15 20.37 -9.02 -13.46
N SER A 16 19.60 -8.69 -12.44
CA SER A 16 18.23 -8.16 -12.57
C SER A 16 18.26 -6.65 -12.46
N TYR A 17 17.58 -5.97 -13.37
CA TYR A 17 17.50 -4.52 -13.37
C TYR A 17 16.23 -4.05 -12.67
N LYS A 18 16.38 -3.11 -11.72
CA LYS A 18 15.28 -2.49 -10.99
C LYS A 18 15.28 -1.00 -11.21
N ALA A 19 14.09 -0.39 -11.06
CA ALA A 19 13.96 1.05 -11.06
C ALA A 19 14.81 1.67 -9.95
N ARG A 20 15.55 2.72 -10.29
CA ARG A 20 16.35 3.47 -9.33
C ARG A 20 15.46 4.35 -8.49
N ASP A 21 15.73 4.36 -7.22
CA ASP A 21 15.17 5.29 -6.27
C ASP A 21 16.12 6.49 -6.13
N GLN A 22 15.58 7.59 -5.66
CA GLN A 22 16.35 8.76 -5.33
C GLN A 22 16.80 8.63 -3.86
N HIS A 23 17.94 9.20 -3.52
CA HIS A 23 18.42 9.23 -2.14
C HIS A 23 17.89 10.48 -1.42
N TYR A 24 17.29 10.28 -0.25
CA TYR A 24 16.71 11.35 0.54
C TYR A 24 17.22 11.41 1.94
N ALA A 25 16.96 12.55 2.56
CA ALA A 25 17.01 12.68 4.00
C ALA A 25 15.88 11.83 4.63
N PRO A 26 16.08 11.32 5.86
CA PRO A 26 15.04 10.56 6.56
C PRO A 26 13.75 11.35 6.70
N GLY A 27 12.62 10.67 6.47
CA GLY A 27 11.29 11.25 6.56
C GLY A 27 10.73 11.82 5.26
N ASP A 28 11.54 11.93 4.22
CA ASP A 28 11.08 12.41 2.93
C ASP A 28 10.27 11.33 2.18
N GLU A 29 9.38 11.78 1.31
CA GLU A 29 8.68 10.91 0.40
C GLU A 29 9.64 10.34 -0.64
N ARG A 30 9.44 9.10 -1.03
CA ARG A 30 10.31 8.41 -2.00
C ARG A 30 9.55 7.40 -2.83
N ILE A 31 10.20 6.97 -3.91
CA ILE A 31 9.70 5.90 -4.78
C ILE A 31 9.63 4.59 -3.99
N THR A 32 8.50 3.92 -4.08
CA THR A 32 8.26 2.64 -3.40
C THR A 32 7.88 1.58 -4.42
N GLU A 33 8.57 0.45 -4.39
CA GLU A 33 8.17 -0.72 -5.16
C GLU A 33 6.95 -1.36 -4.50
N LEU A 34 5.85 -1.44 -5.22
CA LEU A 34 4.59 -1.97 -4.70
C LEU A 34 4.51 -3.48 -4.83
N CYS A 35 4.68 -3.99 -6.04
CA CYS A 35 4.60 -5.44 -6.32
C CYS A 35 5.06 -5.75 -7.73
N THR A 36 5.19 -7.05 -8.01
CA THR A 36 5.44 -7.58 -9.35
C THR A 36 4.34 -8.58 -9.68
N ILE A 37 3.67 -8.38 -10.81
CA ILE A 37 2.61 -9.24 -11.30
C ILE A 37 2.95 -9.63 -12.74
N GLY A 38 3.13 -10.93 -13.00
CA GLY A 38 3.35 -11.43 -14.35
C GLY A 38 4.55 -10.82 -15.07
N GLY A 39 5.64 -10.58 -14.35
CA GLY A 39 6.85 -9.97 -14.93
C GLY A 39 6.80 -8.45 -15.04
N THR A 40 5.73 -7.81 -14.65
CA THR A 40 5.59 -6.35 -14.60
C THR A 40 5.70 -5.88 -13.16
N THR A 41 6.62 -4.96 -12.90
CA THR A 41 6.78 -4.34 -11.58
C THR A 41 6.09 -2.98 -11.54
N TYR A 42 5.31 -2.76 -10.49
CA TYR A 42 4.60 -1.50 -10.26
C TYR A 42 5.27 -0.73 -9.13
N ILE A 43 5.52 0.55 -9.37
CA ILE A 43 6.11 1.45 -8.39
C ILE A 43 5.20 2.65 -8.13
N SER A 44 5.24 3.16 -6.91
CA SER A 44 4.56 4.40 -6.52
C SER A 44 5.57 5.54 -6.49
N VAL A 45 5.27 6.61 -7.18
CA VAL A 45 6.10 7.82 -7.24
C VAL A 45 5.30 8.98 -6.68
N PRO A 46 5.65 9.51 -5.50
CA PRO A 46 4.99 10.70 -4.95
C PRO A 46 5.10 11.90 -5.88
N ASP A 47 4.10 12.77 -5.87
CA ASP A 47 4.08 13.96 -6.73
C ASP A 47 5.23 14.92 -6.46
N SER A 48 5.75 14.95 -5.23
CA SER A 48 6.92 15.76 -4.83
C SER A 48 8.25 15.23 -5.35
N VAL A 49 8.26 14.00 -5.87
CA VAL A 49 9.48 13.29 -6.26
C VAL A 49 9.69 13.38 -7.76
N THR A 50 10.88 13.79 -8.16
CA THR A 50 11.32 13.74 -9.55
C THR A 50 11.96 12.39 -9.82
N LEU A 51 11.52 11.71 -10.89
CA LEU A 51 12.11 10.43 -11.27
C LEU A 51 13.58 10.61 -11.62
N PRO A 52 14.49 9.85 -10.98
CA PRO A 52 15.90 9.84 -11.37
C PRO A 52 16.09 9.14 -12.72
N ASP A 53 17.24 9.37 -13.33
CA ASP A 53 17.61 8.64 -14.55
C ASP A 53 17.64 7.14 -14.29
N GLN A 54 17.04 6.39 -15.18
CA GLN A 54 16.92 4.95 -15.06
C GLN A 54 17.95 4.22 -15.98
N PRO A 55 18.34 2.98 -15.62
CA PRO A 55 19.07 2.13 -16.57
C PRO A 55 18.30 1.99 -17.88
N VAL A 56 18.99 1.80 -18.98
CA VAL A 56 18.36 1.64 -20.30
C VAL A 56 17.41 0.44 -20.34
N GLN A 57 17.63 -0.56 -19.51
CA GLN A 57 16.80 -1.76 -19.40
C GLN A 57 15.47 -1.50 -18.64
N VAL A 58 15.38 -0.41 -17.94
CA VAL A 58 14.18 -0.03 -17.17
C VAL A 58 13.45 1.09 -17.89
N VAL A 59 12.33 0.76 -18.51
CA VAL A 59 11.47 1.72 -19.20
C VAL A 59 10.23 1.93 -18.35
N LEU A 60 10.14 3.08 -17.68
CA LEU A 60 9.00 3.43 -16.83
C LEU A 60 7.87 4.00 -17.66
N THR A 61 6.68 3.41 -17.51
CA THR A 61 5.46 3.86 -18.17
C THR A 61 4.44 4.23 -17.10
N GLU A 62 3.86 5.41 -17.18
CA GLU A 62 2.79 5.81 -16.26
C GLU A 62 1.56 4.95 -16.50
N VAL A 63 0.97 4.46 -15.42
CA VAL A 63 -0.18 3.56 -15.45
C VAL A 63 -1.43 4.30 -15.00
N VAL A 64 -2.50 4.20 -15.77
CA VAL A 64 -3.84 4.60 -15.34
C VAL A 64 -4.48 3.39 -14.66
N LEU A 65 -4.73 3.51 -13.35
CA LEU A 65 -5.31 2.42 -12.58
C LEU A 65 -6.79 2.22 -12.93
N THR A 66 -7.11 0.99 -13.36
CA THR A 66 -8.48 0.51 -13.37
C THR A 66 -8.80 -0.07 -11.98
N ASP A 67 -10.08 -0.26 -11.66
CA ASP A 67 -10.48 -0.88 -10.39
C ASP A 67 -9.92 -2.29 -10.26
N GLU A 68 -9.90 -3.05 -11.35
CA GLU A 68 -9.33 -4.40 -11.38
C GLU A 68 -7.83 -4.39 -11.09
N LEU A 69 -7.06 -3.55 -11.78
CA LEU A 69 -5.61 -3.45 -11.57
C LEU A 69 -5.28 -2.97 -10.16
N ARG A 70 -6.01 -1.99 -9.65
CA ARG A 70 -5.86 -1.52 -8.27
C ARG A 70 -6.06 -2.66 -7.27
N SER A 71 -7.10 -3.46 -7.46
CA SER A 71 -7.37 -4.62 -6.60
C SER A 71 -6.26 -5.67 -6.68
N GLN A 72 -5.72 -5.94 -7.86
CA GLN A 72 -4.61 -6.86 -8.06
C GLN A 72 -3.34 -6.37 -7.35
N ILE A 73 -3.02 -5.09 -7.46
CA ILE A 73 -1.85 -4.48 -6.80
C ILE A 73 -2.03 -4.54 -5.27
N LYS A 74 -3.21 -4.20 -4.76
CA LYS A 74 -3.50 -4.29 -3.32
C LYS A 74 -3.36 -5.70 -2.79
N ALA A 75 -3.77 -6.71 -3.55
CA ALA A 75 -3.65 -8.11 -3.17
C ALA A 75 -2.20 -8.61 -3.17
N ALA A 76 -1.38 -8.10 -4.07
CA ALA A 76 0.01 -8.55 -4.24
C ALA A 76 1.04 -7.74 -3.44
N SER A 77 0.71 -6.51 -3.04
CA SER A 77 1.68 -5.61 -2.40
C SER A 77 1.94 -5.98 -0.94
N PRO A 78 3.21 -6.22 -0.54
CA PRO A 78 3.57 -6.42 0.86
C PRO A 78 3.35 -5.17 1.72
N HIS A 79 3.42 -3.97 1.14
CA HIS A 79 3.11 -2.72 1.85
C HIS A 79 1.65 -2.64 2.26
N VAL A 80 0.74 -3.05 1.37
CA VAL A 80 -0.69 -3.11 1.66
C VAL A 80 -0.98 -4.17 2.72
N SER A 81 -0.34 -5.34 2.63
CA SER A 81 -0.46 -6.38 3.65
C SER A 81 -0.03 -5.89 5.03
N LEU A 82 1.07 -5.14 5.10
CA LEU A 82 1.54 -4.55 6.34
C LEU A 82 0.54 -3.54 6.92
N ILE A 83 -0.02 -2.68 6.07
CA ILE A 83 -1.05 -1.71 6.49
C ILE A 83 -2.26 -2.44 7.05
N ASN A 84 -2.74 -3.48 6.36
CA ASN A 84 -3.87 -4.28 6.81
C ASN A 84 -3.59 -4.97 8.16
N SER A 85 -2.39 -5.49 8.35
CA SER A 85 -1.97 -6.06 9.63
C SER A 85 -1.97 -5.04 10.75
N ARG A 86 -1.52 -3.83 10.48
CA ARG A 86 -1.51 -2.73 11.46
C ARG A 86 -2.92 -2.30 11.85
N ILE A 87 -3.86 -2.29 10.90
CA ILE A 87 -5.27 -2.01 11.20
C ILE A 87 -5.79 -3.02 12.22
N VAL A 88 -5.55 -4.31 11.99
CA VAL A 88 -5.97 -5.37 12.89
C VAL A 88 -5.31 -5.23 14.26
N GLU A 89 -4.01 -4.96 14.32
CA GLU A 89 -3.28 -4.73 15.55
C GLU A 89 -3.83 -3.55 16.35
N MET A 90 -4.11 -2.43 15.70
CA MET A 90 -4.68 -1.23 16.33
C MET A 90 -6.03 -1.53 16.97
N ILE A 91 -6.89 -2.26 16.26
CA ILE A 91 -8.20 -2.66 16.80
C ILE A 91 -8.00 -3.58 18.00
N ARG A 92 -7.12 -4.58 17.88
CA ARG A 92 -6.89 -5.58 18.94
C ARG A 92 -6.17 -5.04 20.17
N LEU A 93 -5.42 -3.96 20.06
CA LEU A 93 -4.85 -3.27 21.22
C LEU A 93 -5.93 -2.72 22.15
N ARG A 94 -7.09 -2.39 21.63
CA ARG A 94 -8.21 -1.86 22.40
C ARG A 94 -9.32 -2.88 22.62
N TYR A 95 -9.57 -3.73 21.62
CA TYR A 95 -10.59 -4.79 21.64
C TYR A 95 -9.96 -6.10 21.19
N ASN A 96 -9.90 -7.09 22.07
CA ASN A 96 -9.45 -8.42 21.68
C ASN A 96 -10.57 -9.18 20.93
N ILE A 97 -10.31 -10.39 20.48
CA ILE A 97 -11.29 -11.19 19.71
C ILE A 97 -12.55 -11.45 20.53
N GLU A 98 -12.40 -11.73 21.83
CA GLU A 98 -13.53 -11.96 22.74
C GLU A 98 -14.38 -10.69 22.88
N ASP A 99 -13.75 -9.54 23.00
CA ASP A 99 -14.43 -8.24 23.03
C ASP A 99 -15.21 -7.99 21.75
N GLU A 100 -14.63 -8.30 20.58
CA GLU A 100 -15.30 -8.15 19.28
C GLU A 100 -16.55 -9.02 19.19
N ILE A 101 -16.46 -10.27 19.62
CA ILE A 101 -17.62 -11.19 19.66
C ILE A 101 -18.69 -10.65 20.61
N LYS A 102 -18.28 -10.13 21.77
CA LYS A 102 -19.19 -9.51 22.74
C LYS A 102 -19.91 -8.31 22.13
N MET A 103 -19.21 -7.44 21.41
CA MET A 103 -19.81 -6.28 20.75
C MET A 103 -20.83 -6.68 19.69
N LEU A 104 -20.58 -7.75 18.94
CA LEU A 104 -21.54 -8.29 17.98
C LEU A 104 -22.82 -8.81 18.66
N ARG A 105 -22.69 -9.42 19.83
CA ARG A 105 -23.85 -9.90 20.62
C ARG A 105 -24.64 -8.76 21.27
N LEU A 106 -23.97 -7.68 21.65
CA LEU A 106 -24.58 -6.53 22.31
C LEU A 106 -25.15 -5.49 21.32
N ALA A 107 -24.98 -5.69 20.03
CA ALA A 107 -25.46 -4.75 19.04
C ALA A 107 -27.02 -4.80 18.93
N PRO A 108 -27.72 -3.65 18.75
CA PRO A 108 -27.16 -2.32 18.88
C PRO A 108 -27.08 -1.88 20.37
N SER A 109 -25.95 -1.26 20.72
CA SER A 109 -25.71 -0.71 22.06
C SER A 109 -24.72 0.45 21.98
N ASP A 110 -24.60 1.24 23.06
CA ASP A 110 -23.59 2.29 23.12
C ASP A 110 -22.18 1.73 23.00
N GLU A 111 -21.93 0.57 23.62
CA GLU A 111 -20.65 -0.13 23.56
C GLU A 111 -20.32 -0.60 22.14
N SER A 112 -21.28 -1.19 21.43
CA SER A 112 -21.08 -1.64 20.04
C SER A 112 -20.90 -0.45 19.10
N THR A 113 -21.58 0.66 19.34
CA THR A 113 -21.40 1.89 18.56
C THR A 113 -20.00 2.46 18.77
N ALA A 114 -19.49 2.49 19.99
CA ALA A 114 -18.12 2.94 20.29
C ALA A 114 -17.08 2.04 19.62
N TYR A 115 -17.26 0.72 19.66
CA TYR A 115 -16.40 -0.23 18.97
C TYR A 115 -16.38 0.00 17.47
N ASN A 116 -17.54 0.12 16.84
CA ASN A 116 -17.65 0.33 15.39
C ASN A 116 -17.00 1.66 14.98
N ALA A 117 -17.17 2.71 15.75
CA ALA A 117 -16.53 4.01 15.51
C ALA A 117 -15.01 3.90 15.56
N TYR A 118 -14.45 3.24 16.55
CA TYR A 118 -13.01 3.04 16.68
C TYR A 118 -12.45 2.17 15.55
N ALA A 119 -13.13 1.06 15.23
CA ALA A 119 -12.73 0.20 14.13
C ALA A 119 -12.73 0.95 12.79
N GLU A 120 -13.71 1.81 12.56
CA GLU A 120 -13.76 2.65 11.36
C GLU A 120 -12.65 3.69 11.33
N GLU A 121 -12.29 4.30 12.45
CA GLU A 121 -11.11 5.19 12.54
C GLU A 121 -9.83 4.46 12.11
N CYS A 122 -9.64 3.23 12.57
CA CYS A 122 -8.49 2.41 12.19
C CYS A 122 -8.48 2.09 10.69
N ARG A 123 -9.62 1.74 10.14
CA ARG A 123 -9.78 1.46 8.70
C ARG A 123 -9.57 2.72 7.86
N ALA A 124 -10.07 3.87 8.32
CA ALA A 124 -9.86 5.15 7.65
C ALA A 124 -8.38 5.54 7.61
N TRP A 125 -7.66 5.31 8.69
CA TRP A 125 -6.20 5.47 8.72
C TRP A 125 -5.55 4.60 7.65
N GLY A 126 -5.94 3.32 7.56
CA GLY A 126 -5.41 2.39 6.56
C GLY A 126 -5.69 2.82 5.12
N ARG A 127 -6.90 3.31 4.84
CA ARG A 127 -7.23 3.88 3.52
C ARG A 127 -6.34 5.07 3.19
N GLY A 128 -6.07 5.94 4.16
CA GLY A 128 -5.17 7.09 4.01
C GLY A 128 -3.74 6.66 3.69
N GLU A 129 -3.23 5.63 4.37
CA GLU A 129 -1.89 5.10 4.11
C GLU A 129 -1.78 4.48 2.70
N LYS A 130 -2.80 3.74 2.27
CA LYS A 130 -2.85 3.19 0.90
C LYS A 130 -2.94 4.30 -0.15
N ALA A 131 -3.68 5.36 0.12
CA ALA A 131 -3.81 6.51 -0.78
C ALA A 131 -2.48 7.24 -1.01
N LYS A 132 -1.57 7.22 -0.04
CA LYS A 132 -0.21 7.78 -0.20
C LYS A 132 0.59 7.07 -1.29
N PHE A 133 0.29 5.80 -1.57
CA PHE A 133 0.88 5.05 -2.69
C PHE A 133 0.10 5.19 -4.00
N GLY A 134 -0.95 5.97 -4.04
CA GLY A 134 -1.82 6.10 -5.20
C GLY A 134 -2.89 4.99 -5.30
N LEU A 135 -3.06 4.23 -4.25
CA LEU A 135 -4.03 3.15 -4.14
C LEU A 135 -5.22 3.57 -3.27
#